data_884cbb30c58712623293e11ae8b44778
#
_entry.id   884cbb30c58712623293e11ae8b44778
#
_cell.length_a   1.000
_cell.length_b   1.000
_cell.length_c   1.000
_cell.angle_alpha   90.00
_cell.angle_beta   90.00
_cell.angle_gamma   90.00
#
_symmetry.space_group_name_H-M   'P 1'
#
loop_
_entity.id
_entity.type
_entity.pdbx_description
1 polymer ?
#
loop_
_entity_poly.entity_id
_entity_poly.type
_entity_poly.pdbx_seq_one_letter_code
_entity_poly.pdbx_strand_id
1 'polypeptide(L)'
;LIEAGKNYGWPEIRGDEKREGMVSPVLHSGTSDTWAPGGATFVTRGPTGHPWSGSLLFTGLRGESLYRIVFDPENPRKVMTFERFFVREYGRLRDVVEAPDGAIYILTSNRDGRGKPSAEDDRVLRFFFK
;
A
#
# COMPACT_ATOMS: atom_id res chain seq x y z
N LEU A 1 -0.64 -10.36 -7.36
CA LEU A 1 -0.53 -10.66 -8.78
C LEU A 1 -1.92 -11.02 -9.30
N ILE A 2 -2.44 -10.24 -10.24
CA ILE A 2 -3.77 -10.44 -10.84
C ILE A 2 -3.58 -11.16 -12.19
N GLU A 3 -4.32 -12.23 -12.39
CA GLU A 3 -4.30 -13.03 -13.61
C GLU A 3 -5.72 -13.10 -14.19
N ALA A 4 -5.84 -13.01 -15.51
CA ALA A 4 -7.12 -13.05 -16.20
C ALA A 4 -7.88 -14.37 -15.92
N GLY A 5 -9.18 -14.28 -15.70
CA GLY A 5 -10.06 -15.42 -15.45
C GLY A 5 -9.90 -16.11 -14.10
N LYS A 6 -9.08 -15.60 -13.19
CA LYS A 6 -8.92 -16.16 -11.85
C LYS A 6 -9.93 -15.59 -10.86
N ASN A 7 -10.39 -16.46 -9.95
CA ASN A 7 -11.23 -16.09 -8.81
C ASN A 7 -10.35 -15.85 -7.57
N TYR A 8 -10.39 -14.65 -7.00
CA TYR A 8 -9.62 -14.27 -5.80
C TYR A 8 -10.41 -14.43 -4.50
N GLY A 9 -11.48 -15.16 -4.55
CA GLY A 9 -12.12 -15.81 -3.41
C GLY A 9 -13.14 -15.00 -2.62
N TRP A 10 -13.23 -13.67 -2.79
CA TRP A 10 -14.25 -12.90 -2.06
C TRP A 10 -15.68 -13.24 -2.53
N PRO A 11 -16.64 -13.46 -1.62
CA PRO A 11 -16.54 -13.45 -0.15
C PRO A 11 -16.27 -14.84 0.49
N GLU A 12 -15.97 -15.86 -0.30
CA GLU A 12 -15.90 -17.27 0.08
C GLU A 12 -14.67 -17.66 0.90
N ILE A 13 -13.51 -16.99 0.64
CA ILE A 13 -12.27 -17.18 1.40
C ILE A 13 -11.69 -15.84 1.84
N ARG A 14 -10.96 -15.84 2.96
CA ARG A 14 -10.31 -14.67 3.55
C ARG A 14 -8.91 -15.02 4.04
N GLY A 15 -7.98 -14.07 3.92
CA GLY A 15 -6.61 -14.24 4.42
C GLY A 15 -5.92 -15.48 3.85
N ASP A 16 -5.51 -16.39 4.71
CA ASP A 16 -4.80 -17.63 4.36
C ASP A 16 -5.70 -18.81 3.97
N GLU A 17 -7.03 -18.63 4.01
CA GLU A 17 -7.97 -19.68 3.62
C GLU A 17 -7.74 -20.10 2.17
N LYS A 18 -7.91 -21.40 1.92
CA LYS A 18 -7.74 -22.00 0.60
C LYS A 18 -9.01 -22.72 0.18
N ARG A 19 -9.39 -22.56 -1.08
CA ARG A 19 -10.48 -23.31 -1.71
C ARG A 19 -10.12 -23.62 -3.16
N GLU A 20 -10.53 -24.77 -3.64
CA GLU A 20 -10.29 -25.18 -5.01
C GLU A 20 -10.86 -24.14 -6.00
N GLY A 21 -10.12 -23.85 -7.05
CA GLY A 21 -10.48 -22.84 -8.05
C GLY A 21 -10.28 -21.39 -7.61
N MET A 22 -9.81 -21.12 -6.38
CA MET A 22 -9.58 -19.79 -5.84
C MET A 22 -8.11 -19.51 -5.56
N VAL A 23 -7.72 -18.25 -5.74
CA VAL A 23 -6.33 -17.76 -5.51
C VAL A 23 -6.29 -16.96 -4.23
N SER A 24 -5.51 -17.41 -3.26
CA SER A 24 -5.27 -16.67 -2.01
C SER A 24 -4.41 -15.43 -2.27
N PRO A 25 -4.55 -14.34 -1.49
CA PRO A 25 -3.72 -13.16 -1.60
C PRO A 25 -2.25 -13.47 -1.28
N VAL A 26 -1.34 -12.67 -1.86
CA VAL A 26 0.10 -12.74 -1.54
C VAL A 26 0.38 -12.19 -0.14
N LEU A 27 -0.41 -11.20 0.27
CA LEU A 27 -0.34 -10.56 1.58
C LEU A 27 -1.72 -10.05 1.97
N HIS A 28 -2.05 -10.10 3.25
CA HIS A 28 -3.31 -9.61 3.81
C HIS A 28 -3.10 -9.00 5.20
N SER A 29 -4.10 -8.25 5.69
CA SER A 29 -4.04 -7.54 6.98
C SER A 29 -4.16 -8.44 8.22
N GLY A 30 -4.42 -9.72 8.05
CA GLY A 30 -4.79 -10.60 9.17
C GLY A 30 -6.25 -10.43 9.58
N THR A 31 -6.56 -10.93 10.77
CA THR A 31 -7.93 -10.90 11.35
C THR A 31 -8.17 -9.72 12.29
N SER A 32 -7.09 -9.13 12.83
CA SER A 32 -7.12 -8.07 13.85
C SER A 32 -6.94 -6.67 13.28
N ASP A 33 -6.47 -6.54 12.05
CA ASP A 33 -6.23 -5.24 11.39
C ASP A 33 -7.09 -5.11 10.12
N THR A 34 -7.27 -3.88 9.66
CA THR A 34 -7.95 -3.59 8.40
C THR A 34 -7.24 -2.42 7.75
N TRP A 35 -6.59 -2.67 6.61
CA TRP A 35 -5.84 -1.62 5.92
C TRP A 35 -6.75 -0.67 5.14
N ALA A 36 -7.81 -1.19 4.53
CA ALA A 36 -8.60 -0.48 3.53
C ALA A 36 -7.67 0.20 2.50
N PRO A 37 -6.99 -0.58 1.64
CA PRO A 37 -6.02 -0.05 0.70
C PRO A 37 -6.62 1.04 -0.19
N GLY A 38 -5.84 2.10 -0.39
CA GLY A 38 -6.13 3.19 -1.32
C GLY A 38 -5.29 3.04 -2.60
N GLY A 39 -4.60 4.10 -3.00
CA GLY A 39 -3.69 4.06 -4.15
C GLY A 39 -2.42 3.26 -3.91
N ALA A 40 -1.79 2.84 -5.00
CA ALA A 40 -0.54 2.10 -4.98
C ALA A 40 0.36 2.48 -6.17
N THR A 41 1.68 2.43 -5.95
CA THR A 41 2.68 2.68 -6.99
C THR A 41 3.93 1.83 -6.78
N PHE A 42 4.61 1.45 -7.87
CA PHE A 42 5.97 0.93 -7.78
C PHE A 42 6.98 2.08 -7.80
N VAL A 43 8.03 1.99 -6.99
CA VAL A 43 9.14 2.95 -7.00
C VAL A 43 10.13 2.51 -8.06
N THR A 44 10.19 3.25 -9.17
CA THR A 44 10.97 2.89 -10.36
C THR A 44 11.81 4.03 -10.95
N ARG A 45 11.56 5.28 -10.52
CA ARG A 45 12.10 6.50 -11.14
C ARG A 45 13.15 7.21 -10.30
N GLY A 46 13.35 6.80 -9.07
CA GLY A 46 14.37 7.40 -8.20
C GLY A 46 15.78 7.24 -8.75
N PRO A 47 16.74 8.06 -8.28
CA PRO A 47 18.14 7.96 -8.70
C PRO A 47 18.71 6.57 -8.40
N THR A 48 19.79 6.21 -9.10
CA THR A 48 20.51 4.95 -8.85
C THR A 48 20.86 4.85 -7.35
N GLY A 49 20.50 3.72 -6.73
CA GLY A 49 20.70 3.52 -5.30
C GLY A 49 19.57 4.07 -4.41
N HIS A 50 18.45 4.51 -4.99
CA HIS A 50 17.28 4.91 -4.21
C HIS A 50 16.85 3.78 -3.24
N PRO A 51 16.73 4.05 -1.91
CA PRO A 51 16.55 3.01 -0.90
C PRO A 51 15.27 2.17 -1.08
N TRP A 52 14.27 2.72 -1.77
CA TRP A 52 12.98 2.06 -2.01
C TRP A 52 12.80 1.57 -3.45
N SER A 53 13.84 1.65 -4.27
CA SER A 53 13.77 1.17 -5.66
C SER A 53 13.29 -0.28 -5.73
N GLY A 54 12.38 -0.56 -6.65
CA GLY A 54 11.74 -1.87 -6.82
C GLY A 54 10.65 -2.21 -5.80
N SER A 55 10.39 -1.34 -4.80
CA SER A 55 9.32 -1.57 -3.83
C SER A 55 7.95 -1.22 -4.41
N LEU A 56 6.92 -1.95 -3.96
CA LEU A 56 5.53 -1.53 -4.07
C LEU A 56 5.15 -0.72 -2.84
N LEU A 57 4.63 0.48 -3.04
CA LEU A 57 4.02 1.31 -2.01
C LEU A 57 2.50 1.24 -2.16
N PHE A 58 1.77 1.19 -1.03
CA PHE A 58 0.33 1.41 -1.03
C PHE A 58 -0.10 2.14 0.25
N THR A 59 -1.19 2.87 0.15
CA THR A 59 -1.75 3.62 1.28
C THR A 59 -2.87 2.87 1.96
N GLY A 60 -3.06 3.08 3.25
CA GLY A 60 -4.17 2.56 4.03
C GLY A 60 -5.08 3.67 4.55
N LEU A 61 -6.36 3.62 4.16
CA LEU A 61 -7.36 4.54 4.67
C LEU A 61 -7.72 4.24 6.13
N ARG A 62 -8.00 2.99 6.46
CA ARG A 62 -8.28 2.58 7.83
C ARG A 62 -7.02 2.21 8.59
N GLY A 63 -6.02 1.69 7.90
CA GLY A 63 -4.71 1.39 8.48
C GLY A 63 -3.87 2.64 8.78
N GLU A 64 -4.28 3.82 8.29
CA GLU A 64 -3.65 5.13 8.54
C GLU A 64 -2.12 5.08 8.44
N SER A 65 -1.63 4.46 7.35
CA SER A 65 -0.21 4.20 7.15
C SER A 65 0.13 4.16 5.66
N LEU A 66 1.39 4.43 5.35
CA LEU A 66 2.02 4.02 4.11
C LEU A 66 2.63 2.63 4.33
N TYR A 67 2.38 1.73 3.43
CA TYR A 67 2.94 0.37 3.42
C TYR A 67 3.94 0.23 2.30
N ARG A 68 5.06 -0.44 2.59
CA ARG A 68 6.09 -0.78 1.63
C ARG A 68 6.26 -2.29 1.57
N ILE A 69 6.25 -2.85 0.37
CA ILE A 69 6.51 -4.26 0.10
C ILE A 69 7.72 -4.38 -0.82
N VAL A 70 8.63 -5.26 -0.47
CA VAL A 70 9.68 -5.75 -1.35
C VAL A 70 9.37 -7.20 -1.68
N PHE A 71 9.27 -7.51 -2.98
CA PHE A 71 9.10 -8.87 -3.46
C PHE A 71 10.44 -9.50 -3.80
N ASP A 72 10.47 -10.82 -3.76
CA ASP A 72 11.57 -11.59 -4.30
C ASP A 72 11.62 -11.39 -5.83
N PRO A 73 12.76 -10.96 -6.40
CA PRO A 73 12.87 -10.68 -7.84
C PRO A 73 12.62 -11.91 -8.72
N GLU A 74 12.88 -13.11 -8.20
CA GLU A 74 12.67 -14.36 -8.93
C GLU A 74 11.28 -14.97 -8.67
N ASN A 75 10.61 -14.55 -7.59
CA ASN A 75 9.29 -15.04 -7.22
C ASN A 75 8.38 -13.89 -6.72
N PRO A 76 7.62 -13.24 -7.59
CA PRO A 76 6.77 -12.11 -7.22
C PRO A 76 5.61 -12.47 -6.28
N ARG A 77 5.42 -13.76 -5.98
CA ARG A 77 4.48 -14.22 -4.95
C ARG A 77 5.11 -14.32 -3.54
N LYS A 78 6.41 -14.08 -3.42
CA LYS A 78 7.13 -14.11 -2.15
C LYS A 78 7.45 -12.69 -1.69
N VAL A 79 6.91 -12.31 -0.54
CA VAL A 79 7.24 -11.05 0.14
C VAL A 79 8.53 -11.24 0.93
N MET A 80 9.52 -10.41 0.65
CA MET A 80 10.79 -10.37 1.35
C MET A 80 10.78 -9.39 2.52
N THR A 81 10.11 -8.24 2.31
CA THR A 81 10.01 -7.19 3.33
C THR A 81 8.60 -6.60 3.30
N PHE A 82 8.05 -6.34 4.49
CA PHE A 82 6.82 -5.60 4.68
C PHE A 82 7.02 -4.59 5.81
N GLU A 83 6.84 -3.33 5.51
CA GLU A 83 7.08 -2.22 6.44
C GLU A 83 5.89 -1.26 6.45
N ARG A 84 5.75 -0.55 7.57
CA ARG A 84 4.75 0.51 7.76
C ARG A 84 5.45 1.81 8.13
N PHE A 85 5.04 2.90 7.49
CA PHE A 85 5.54 4.25 7.73
C PHE A 85 4.39 5.19 8.07
N PHE A 86 4.68 6.25 8.80
CA PHE A 86 3.71 7.32 9.14
C PHE A 86 2.46 6.79 9.86
N VAL A 87 2.64 5.79 10.74
CA VAL A 87 1.53 5.11 11.43
C VAL A 87 0.73 6.11 12.25
N ARG A 88 -0.49 6.43 11.80
CA ARG A 88 -1.41 7.41 12.39
C ARG A 88 -0.88 8.86 12.45
N GLU A 89 0.23 9.17 11.81
CA GLU A 89 0.85 10.50 11.85
C GLU A 89 0.04 11.51 11.03
N TYR A 90 -0.43 11.10 9.86
CA TYR A 90 -1.21 11.93 8.93
C TYR A 90 -2.66 11.45 8.77
N GLY A 91 -3.11 10.51 9.59
CA GLY A 91 -4.44 9.91 9.51
C GLY A 91 -4.62 9.06 8.26
N ARG A 92 -5.78 9.19 7.63
CA ARG A 92 -6.22 8.38 6.49
C ARG A 92 -5.45 8.76 5.22
N LEU A 93 -4.63 7.85 4.72
CA LEU A 93 -3.87 8.04 3.49
C LEU A 93 -4.68 7.50 2.30
N ARG A 94 -4.96 8.37 1.31
CA ARG A 94 -5.83 8.08 0.16
C ARG A 94 -5.10 7.52 -1.03
N ASP A 95 -3.98 8.12 -1.38
CA ASP A 95 -3.25 7.78 -2.60
C ASP A 95 -1.75 7.98 -2.43
N VAL A 96 -0.97 7.29 -3.25
CA VAL A 96 0.48 7.44 -3.33
C VAL A 96 0.93 7.35 -4.78
N VAL A 97 1.82 8.23 -5.17
CA VAL A 97 2.39 8.27 -6.51
C VAL A 97 3.87 8.63 -6.47
N GLU A 98 4.66 7.99 -7.32
CA GLU A 98 6.04 8.39 -7.60
C GLU A 98 6.05 9.40 -8.74
N ALA A 99 6.62 10.58 -8.48
CA ALA A 99 6.80 11.62 -9.48
C ALA A 99 7.97 11.33 -10.43
N PRO A 100 8.08 12.04 -11.57
CA PRO A 100 9.19 11.87 -12.51
C PRO A 100 10.57 12.12 -11.93
N ASP A 101 10.68 12.95 -10.90
CA ASP A 101 11.91 13.25 -10.16
C ASP A 101 12.24 12.24 -9.05
N GLY A 102 11.44 11.18 -8.89
CA GLY A 102 11.56 10.15 -7.86
C GLY A 102 10.98 10.55 -6.49
N ALA A 103 10.44 11.75 -6.33
CA ALA A 103 9.74 12.11 -5.10
C ALA A 103 8.44 11.32 -4.95
N ILE A 104 8.11 10.97 -3.72
CA ILE A 104 6.86 10.27 -3.39
C ILE A 104 5.85 11.30 -2.90
N TYR A 105 4.69 11.34 -3.53
CA TYR A 105 3.56 12.16 -3.09
C TYR A 105 2.48 11.27 -2.47
N ILE A 106 1.92 11.72 -1.36
CA ILE A 106 0.84 11.04 -0.63
C ILE A 106 -0.30 12.03 -0.43
N LEU A 107 -1.53 11.59 -0.68
CA LEU A 107 -2.74 12.33 -0.42
C LEU A 107 -3.39 11.85 0.87
N THR A 108 -3.80 12.78 1.74
CA THR A 108 -4.66 12.45 2.90
C THR A 108 -6.15 12.53 2.53
N SER A 109 -7.01 11.95 3.36
CA SER A 109 -8.47 11.98 3.22
C SER A 109 -9.14 11.92 4.60
N ASN A 110 -8.85 12.91 5.42
CA ASN A 110 -9.36 12.96 6.79
C ASN A 110 -10.74 13.62 6.87
N ARG A 111 -11.13 14.40 5.82
CA ARG A 111 -12.43 15.08 5.72
C ARG A 111 -13.50 14.26 5.01
N ASP A 112 -13.26 12.96 4.72
CA ASP A 112 -14.21 12.07 4.03
C ASP A 112 -15.39 11.57 4.91
N GLY A 113 -15.57 12.12 6.10
CA GLY A 113 -16.60 11.74 7.07
C GLY A 113 -16.24 10.52 7.93
N ARG A 114 -15.08 9.90 7.72
CA ARG A 114 -14.57 8.74 8.47
C ARG A 114 -13.25 9.01 9.20
N GLY A 115 -12.59 10.10 8.87
CA GLY A 115 -11.36 10.57 9.49
C GLY A 115 -11.60 11.49 10.67
N LYS A 116 -10.50 11.91 11.30
CA LYS A 116 -10.46 12.96 12.31
C LYS A 116 -9.60 14.11 11.75
N PRO A 117 -10.19 15.06 11.01
CA PRO A 117 -9.42 16.09 10.34
C PRO A 117 -8.80 17.08 11.32
N SER A 118 -7.57 17.49 11.04
CA SER A 118 -6.92 18.67 11.60
C SER A 118 -7.31 19.94 10.81
N ALA A 119 -6.84 21.09 11.26
CA ALA A 119 -7.06 22.35 10.54
C ALA A 119 -6.39 22.34 9.15
N GLU A 120 -5.28 21.62 9.01
CA GLU A 120 -4.47 21.55 7.78
C GLU A 120 -4.95 20.50 6.76
N ASP A 121 -5.88 19.62 7.16
CA ASP A 121 -6.37 18.55 6.27
C ASP A 121 -7.35 19.09 5.21
N ASP A 122 -7.44 18.45 4.07
CA ASP A 122 -6.63 17.33 3.58
C ASP A 122 -5.35 17.86 2.92
N ARG A 123 -4.30 17.05 2.92
CA ARG A 123 -2.95 17.48 2.52
C ARG A 123 -2.41 16.68 1.34
N VAL A 124 -1.52 17.32 0.59
CA VAL A 124 -0.58 16.69 -0.34
C VAL A 124 0.79 16.69 0.33
N LEU A 125 1.29 15.53 0.71
CA LEU A 125 2.58 15.36 1.35
C LEU A 125 3.61 14.96 0.29
N ARG A 126 4.79 15.58 0.30
CA ARG A 126 5.89 15.23 -0.59
C ARG A 126 7.07 14.75 0.23
N PHE A 127 7.57 13.56 -0.12
CA PHE A 127 8.76 12.96 0.47
C PHE A 127 9.83 12.77 -0.60
N PHE A 128 11.08 13.00 -0.22
CA PHE A 128 12.24 12.72 -1.04
C PHE A 128 13.38 12.21 -0.16
N PHE A 129 14.19 11.36 -0.75
CA PHE A 129 15.39 10.86 -0.07
C PHE A 129 16.56 11.79 -0.38
N LYS A 130 17.30 12.14 0.66
CA LYS A 130 18.53 12.93 0.54
C LYS A 130 19.72 12.02 0.31
#